data_7568ff55aa085b67417ab937e1257f28
#
_entry.id   7568ff55aa085b67417ab937e1257f28
#
_cell.length_a   1.000
_cell.length_b   1.000
_cell.length_c   1.000
_cell.angle_alpha   90.00
_cell.angle_beta   90.00
_cell.angle_gamma   90.00
#
_symmetry.space_group_name_H-M   'P 1'
#
loop_
_entity.id
_entity.type
_entity.pdbx_description
1 polymer ?
#
loop_
_entity_poly.entity_id
_entity_poly.type
_entity_poly.pdbx_seq_one_letter_code
_entity_poly.pdbx_strand_id
1 'polypeptide(L)'
;MTTFSRRNFLRNATALAGIAGLAACTATTTNGVTTITLNVTKVKDYGQAGLNAAATVAGFLAAYPALAPYMTAITAAEVALSGALSAFSDAAGTTLTISYDDATWKTRVDSILSDLNTVDTAIAAGISGGGSKLSSAVQTDAQTALSALKTIISVFEGLIGVSGARAATIPTMTEAQALAAL
;
A
#
# COMPACT_ATOMS: atom_id res chain seq x y z
N MET A 1 8.92 5.21 30.65
CA MET A 1 8.24 4.33 29.66
C MET A 1 6.77 4.67 29.71
N THR A 2 6.29 5.49 28.80
CA THR A 2 4.86 5.90 28.72
C THR A 2 4.14 4.90 27.84
N THR A 3 3.32 4.07 28.46
CA THR A 3 2.41 3.14 27.77
C THR A 3 1.37 3.95 27.03
N PHE A 4 1.49 4.09 25.71
CA PHE A 4 0.44 4.63 24.85
C PHE A 4 -0.75 3.67 24.90
N SER A 5 -1.75 4.02 25.71
CA SER A 5 -3.00 3.28 25.77
C SER A 5 -3.79 3.45 24.48
N ARG A 6 -4.27 2.34 23.90
CA ARG A 6 -5.19 2.32 22.74
C ARG A 6 -6.39 3.26 22.92
N ARG A 7 -6.78 3.53 24.16
CA ARG A 7 -7.83 4.49 24.53
C ARG A 7 -7.50 5.93 24.15
N ASN A 8 -6.25 6.37 24.21
CA ASN A 8 -5.86 7.75 23.89
C ASN A 8 -5.79 7.99 22.38
N PHE A 9 -5.48 6.95 21.59
CA PHE A 9 -5.51 7.05 20.13
C PHE A 9 -6.94 7.26 19.61
N LEU A 10 -7.92 6.55 20.16
CA LEU A 10 -9.33 6.67 19.76
C LEU A 10 -9.97 8.00 20.20
N ARG A 11 -9.51 8.62 21.29
CA ARG A 11 -10.03 9.94 21.72
C ARG A 11 -9.55 11.08 20.82
N ASN A 12 -8.40 10.94 20.17
CA ASN A 12 -7.86 11.93 19.23
C ASN A 12 -8.37 11.73 17.79
N ALA A 13 -8.90 10.55 17.44
CA ALA A 13 -9.49 10.30 16.11
C ALA A 13 -10.80 11.08 15.87
N THR A 14 -11.49 11.52 16.92
CA THR A 14 -12.70 12.34 16.80
C THR A 14 -12.43 13.80 16.39
N ALA A 15 -11.18 14.26 16.39
CA ALA A 15 -10.82 15.64 15.99
C ALA A 15 -10.53 15.80 14.49
N LEU A 16 -10.52 14.70 13.69
CA LEU A 16 -10.27 14.73 12.25
C LEU A 16 -11.55 14.70 11.39
N ALA A 17 -12.70 15.00 11.96
CA ALA A 17 -14.00 15.07 11.27
C ALA A 17 -14.12 16.26 10.28
N GLY A 18 -13.04 16.89 9.87
CA GLY A 18 -13.02 18.10 9.04
C GLY A 18 -12.58 17.91 7.58
N ILE A 19 -12.23 16.70 7.12
CA ILE A 19 -11.88 16.45 5.72
C ILE A 19 -12.86 15.42 5.14
N ALA A 20 -14.10 15.87 4.94
CA ALA A 20 -15.15 15.10 4.28
C ALA A 20 -14.85 14.99 2.76
N GLY A 21 -14.04 14.04 2.36
CA GLY A 21 -13.78 13.80 0.93
C GLY A 21 -12.81 12.67 0.64
N LEU A 22 -12.01 12.22 1.60
CA LEU A 22 -10.93 11.26 1.37
C LEU A 22 -10.87 10.11 2.39
N ALA A 23 -11.93 9.89 3.17
CA ALA A 23 -11.93 8.81 4.15
C ALA A 23 -11.96 7.45 3.43
N ALA A 24 -10.78 6.85 3.24
CA ALA A 24 -10.65 5.48 2.74
C ALA A 24 -11.21 4.47 3.74
N CYS A 25 -11.36 4.87 5.01
CA CYS A 25 -12.03 4.09 6.02
C CYS A 25 -12.72 4.96 7.08
N THR A 26 -13.73 4.41 7.73
CA THR A 26 -14.34 4.99 8.93
C THR A 26 -14.22 3.98 10.06
N ALA A 27 -13.76 4.44 11.23
CA ALA A 27 -13.78 3.65 12.45
C ALA A 27 -14.94 4.14 13.34
N THR A 28 -15.90 3.28 13.60
CA THR A 28 -17.03 3.57 14.51
C THR A 28 -16.92 2.69 15.74
N THR A 29 -17.04 3.30 16.91
CA THR A 29 -17.03 2.56 18.19
C THR A 29 -18.43 2.62 18.80
N THR A 30 -19.08 1.46 18.88
CA THR A 30 -20.40 1.31 19.54
C THR A 30 -20.26 0.26 20.63
N ASN A 31 -20.68 0.60 21.85
CA ASN A 31 -20.58 -0.28 23.03
C ASN A 31 -19.18 -0.88 23.27
N GLY A 32 -18.12 -0.11 22.99
CA GLY A 32 -16.73 -0.56 23.17
C GLY A 32 -16.19 -1.47 22.05
N VAL A 33 -16.99 -1.78 21.03
CA VAL A 33 -16.55 -2.50 19.82
C VAL A 33 -16.25 -1.47 18.73
N THR A 34 -15.04 -1.51 18.19
CA THR A 34 -14.63 -0.66 17.06
C THR A 34 -14.72 -1.45 15.78
N THR A 35 -15.56 -0.98 14.86
CA THR A 35 -15.70 -1.53 13.51
C THR A 35 -14.95 -0.63 12.52
N ILE A 36 -14.09 -1.22 11.71
CA ILE A 36 -13.36 -0.54 10.63
C ILE A 36 -14.06 -0.81 9.31
N THR A 37 -14.60 0.23 8.70
CA THR A 37 -15.23 0.16 7.38
C THR A 37 -14.30 0.73 6.32
N LEU A 38 -13.96 -0.06 5.32
CA LEU A 38 -13.07 0.30 4.21
C LEU A 38 -13.87 0.65 2.96
N ASN A 39 -13.42 1.66 2.23
CA ASN A 39 -13.92 1.99 0.90
C ASN A 39 -13.27 1.04 -0.12
N VAL A 40 -14.10 0.28 -0.84
CA VAL A 40 -13.66 -0.72 -1.83
C VAL A 40 -12.86 -0.08 -2.97
N THR A 41 -13.28 1.09 -3.47
CA THR A 41 -12.55 1.80 -4.52
C THR A 41 -11.14 2.15 -4.07
N LYS A 42 -10.97 2.64 -2.83
CA LYS A 42 -9.65 2.97 -2.30
C LYS A 42 -8.74 1.75 -2.17
N VAL A 43 -9.26 0.61 -1.74
CA VAL A 43 -8.48 -0.64 -1.69
C VAL A 43 -8.01 -1.03 -3.09
N LYS A 44 -8.89 -0.89 -4.10
CA LYS A 44 -8.54 -1.13 -5.51
C LYS A 44 -7.48 -0.14 -6.02
N ASP A 45 -7.62 1.15 -5.70
CA ASP A 45 -6.66 2.19 -6.10
C ASP A 45 -5.27 1.89 -5.54
N TYR A 46 -5.17 1.44 -4.28
CA TYR A 46 -3.88 1.07 -3.68
C TYR A 46 -3.26 -0.17 -4.32
N GLY A 47 -4.07 -1.20 -4.61
CA GLY A 47 -3.60 -2.37 -5.35
C GLY A 47 -3.11 -1.99 -6.75
N GLN A 48 -3.86 -1.16 -7.47
CA GLN A 48 -3.48 -0.69 -8.80
C GLN A 48 -2.20 0.15 -8.77
N ALA A 49 -2.02 1.00 -7.76
CA ALA A 49 -0.79 1.76 -7.58
C ALA A 49 0.44 0.83 -7.43
N GLY A 50 0.28 -0.28 -6.69
CA GLY A 50 1.33 -1.29 -6.59
C GLY A 50 1.68 -1.94 -7.94
N LEU A 51 0.67 -2.27 -8.76
CA LEU A 51 0.88 -2.82 -10.10
C LEU A 51 1.59 -1.81 -11.02
N ASN A 52 1.19 -0.54 -10.96
CA ASN A 52 1.80 0.53 -11.74
C ASN A 52 3.27 0.75 -11.34
N ALA A 53 3.58 0.73 -10.03
CA ALA A 53 4.95 0.81 -9.53
C ALA A 53 5.81 -0.34 -10.05
N ALA A 54 5.30 -1.58 -9.98
CA ALA A 54 6.00 -2.77 -10.49
C ALA A 54 6.29 -2.65 -11.99
N ALA A 55 5.28 -2.35 -12.79
CA ALA A 55 5.40 -2.20 -14.24
C ALA A 55 6.39 -1.09 -14.62
N THR A 56 6.33 0.05 -13.95
CA THR A 56 7.22 1.20 -14.18
C THR A 56 8.68 0.81 -13.93
N VAL A 57 8.97 0.21 -12.77
CA VAL A 57 10.35 -0.16 -12.43
C VAL A 57 10.83 -1.33 -13.28
N ALA A 58 9.99 -2.33 -13.54
CA ALA A 58 10.35 -3.40 -14.47
C ALA A 58 10.72 -2.85 -15.86
N GLY A 59 9.96 -1.87 -16.37
CA GLY A 59 10.25 -1.18 -17.62
C GLY A 59 11.64 -0.52 -17.63
N PHE A 60 12.01 0.15 -16.54
CA PHE A 60 13.35 0.76 -16.40
C PHE A 60 14.47 -0.31 -16.38
N LEU A 61 14.27 -1.39 -15.65
CA LEU A 61 15.28 -2.46 -15.49
C LEU A 61 15.41 -3.31 -16.75
N ALA A 62 14.41 -3.36 -17.62
CA ALA A 62 14.42 -4.15 -18.86
C ALA A 62 15.58 -3.79 -19.81
N ALA A 63 16.06 -2.56 -19.76
CA ALA A 63 17.20 -2.11 -20.55
C ALA A 63 18.56 -2.70 -20.06
N TYR A 64 18.56 -3.39 -18.92
CA TYR A 64 19.78 -3.88 -18.28
C TYR A 64 19.74 -5.41 -18.10
N PRO A 65 20.25 -6.21 -19.04
CA PRO A 65 20.17 -7.68 -19.00
C PRO A 65 20.75 -8.30 -17.72
N ALA A 66 21.74 -7.68 -17.11
CA ALA A 66 22.33 -8.12 -15.84
C ALA A 66 21.35 -8.06 -14.66
N LEU A 67 20.20 -7.39 -14.81
CA LEU A 67 19.17 -7.24 -13.78
C LEU A 67 17.98 -8.21 -14.00
N ALA A 68 18.06 -9.11 -14.95
CA ALA A 68 17.02 -10.09 -15.25
C ALA A 68 16.48 -10.86 -14.01
N PRO A 69 17.31 -11.31 -13.04
CA PRO A 69 16.79 -11.98 -11.85
C PRO A 69 15.86 -11.09 -11.01
N TYR A 70 16.14 -9.78 -10.91
CA TYR A 70 15.30 -8.83 -10.19
C TYR A 70 13.98 -8.58 -10.93
N MET A 71 14.04 -8.49 -12.27
CA MET A 71 12.83 -8.39 -13.09
C MET A 71 11.90 -9.58 -12.89
N THR A 72 12.46 -10.80 -12.85
CA THR A 72 11.68 -12.01 -12.58
C THR A 72 10.98 -11.93 -11.22
N ALA A 73 11.66 -11.42 -10.18
CA ALA A 73 11.07 -11.23 -8.85
C ALA A 73 9.96 -10.18 -8.85
N ILE A 74 10.16 -9.04 -9.53
CA ILE A 74 9.15 -7.98 -9.66
C ILE A 74 7.91 -8.50 -10.39
N THR A 75 8.11 -9.19 -11.53
CA THR A 75 7.00 -9.76 -12.31
C THR A 75 6.23 -10.83 -11.50
N ALA A 76 6.91 -11.66 -10.73
CA ALA A 76 6.25 -12.65 -9.87
C ALA A 76 5.39 -11.96 -8.78
N ALA A 77 5.91 -10.90 -8.16
CA ALA A 77 5.18 -10.11 -7.18
C ALA A 77 3.97 -9.37 -7.80
N GLU A 78 4.14 -8.83 -9.02
CA GLU A 78 3.06 -8.20 -9.80
C GLU A 78 1.93 -9.19 -10.10
N VAL A 79 2.25 -10.40 -10.53
CA VAL A 79 1.26 -11.46 -10.81
C VAL A 79 0.49 -11.84 -9.54
N ALA A 80 1.18 -11.99 -8.39
CA ALA A 80 0.53 -12.28 -7.12
C ALA A 80 -0.45 -11.16 -6.72
N LEU A 81 0.01 -9.91 -6.74
CA LEU A 81 -0.82 -8.74 -6.42
C LEU A 81 -2.03 -8.62 -7.37
N SER A 82 -1.84 -8.82 -8.67
CA SER A 82 -2.91 -8.81 -9.66
C SER A 82 -3.96 -9.88 -9.36
N GLY A 83 -3.54 -11.09 -8.97
CA GLY A 83 -4.43 -12.17 -8.56
C GLY A 83 -5.24 -11.83 -7.31
N ALA A 84 -4.58 -11.29 -6.27
CA ALA A 84 -5.25 -10.86 -5.05
C ALA A 84 -6.26 -9.73 -5.30
N LEU A 85 -5.89 -8.76 -6.12
CA LEU A 85 -6.75 -7.63 -6.49
C LEU A 85 -7.96 -8.07 -7.32
N SER A 86 -7.79 -9.01 -8.25
CA SER A 86 -8.87 -9.60 -9.02
C SER A 86 -9.84 -10.34 -8.10
N ALA A 87 -9.34 -11.23 -7.24
CA ALA A 87 -10.16 -11.98 -6.29
C ALA A 87 -10.92 -11.08 -5.31
N PHE A 88 -10.31 -9.97 -4.89
CA PHE A 88 -10.97 -8.94 -4.08
C PHE A 88 -12.06 -8.22 -4.87
N SER A 89 -11.77 -7.84 -6.12
CA SER A 89 -12.69 -7.11 -6.98
C SER A 89 -13.92 -7.92 -7.35
N ASP A 90 -13.73 -9.21 -7.65
CA ASP A 90 -14.81 -10.15 -7.98
C ASP A 90 -15.73 -10.37 -6.76
N ALA A 91 -15.15 -10.53 -5.58
CA ALA A 91 -15.92 -10.66 -4.35
C ALA A 91 -16.67 -9.38 -3.96
N ALA A 92 -16.07 -8.22 -4.17
CA ALA A 92 -16.68 -6.94 -3.85
C ALA A 92 -17.84 -6.59 -4.82
N GLY A 93 -17.74 -6.98 -6.09
CA GLY A 93 -18.75 -6.67 -7.09
C GLY A 93 -19.09 -5.18 -7.13
N THR A 94 -20.36 -4.84 -6.83
CA THR A 94 -20.86 -3.45 -6.74
C THR A 94 -20.84 -2.86 -5.34
N THR A 95 -20.32 -3.59 -4.34
CA THR A 95 -20.23 -3.13 -2.95
C THR A 95 -19.31 -1.92 -2.86
N LEU A 96 -19.75 -0.88 -2.17
CA LEU A 96 -18.97 0.36 -2.01
C LEU A 96 -18.09 0.33 -0.76
N THR A 97 -18.53 -0.36 0.29
CA THR A 97 -17.83 -0.43 1.58
C THR A 97 -17.90 -1.84 2.14
N ILE A 98 -16.84 -2.25 2.85
CA ILE A 98 -16.71 -3.56 3.50
C ILE A 98 -16.28 -3.38 4.95
N SER A 99 -16.68 -4.31 5.84
CA SER A 99 -16.15 -4.36 7.21
C SER A 99 -14.84 -5.15 7.23
N TYR A 100 -13.76 -4.50 7.71
CA TYR A 100 -12.47 -5.17 7.88
C TYR A 100 -12.49 -6.21 9.02
N ASP A 101 -13.44 -6.10 9.96
CA ASP A 101 -13.60 -7.06 11.06
C ASP A 101 -14.23 -8.37 10.61
N ASP A 102 -14.85 -8.42 9.43
CA ASP A 102 -15.29 -9.66 8.79
C ASP A 102 -14.07 -10.48 8.33
N ALA A 103 -13.98 -11.72 8.77
CA ALA A 103 -12.82 -12.59 8.53
C ALA A 103 -12.52 -12.79 7.03
N THR A 104 -13.56 -12.85 6.19
CA THR A 104 -13.40 -13.01 4.74
C THR A 104 -12.80 -11.78 4.11
N TRP A 105 -13.30 -10.59 4.45
CA TRP A 105 -12.76 -9.33 3.95
C TRP A 105 -11.38 -9.04 4.50
N LYS A 106 -11.17 -9.31 5.79
CA LYS A 106 -9.85 -9.18 6.42
C LYS A 106 -8.81 -9.99 5.66
N THR A 107 -9.06 -11.27 5.40
CA THR A 107 -8.12 -12.13 4.67
C THR A 107 -7.78 -11.58 3.28
N ARG A 108 -8.76 -11.07 2.54
CA ARG A 108 -8.55 -10.51 1.21
C ARG A 108 -7.76 -9.21 1.22
N VAL A 109 -8.06 -8.32 2.16
CA VAL A 109 -7.36 -7.05 2.34
C VAL A 109 -5.92 -7.27 2.79
N ASP A 110 -5.71 -8.19 3.75
CA ASP A 110 -4.38 -8.57 4.24
C ASP A 110 -3.53 -9.19 3.12
N SER A 111 -4.14 -9.98 2.21
CA SER A 111 -3.45 -10.53 1.04
C SER A 111 -2.95 -9.42 0.12
N ILE A 112 -3.80 -8.45 -0.23
CA ILE A 112 -3.38 -7.31 -1.06
C ILE A 112 -2.24 -6.54 -0.39
N LEU A 113 -2.32 -6.27 0.92
CA LEU A 113 -1.27 -5.56 1.64
C LEU A 113 0.04 -6.36 1.68
N SER A 114 -0.03 -7.67 1.89
CA SER A 114 1.13 -8.57 1.85
C SER A 114 1.81 -8.54 0.49
N ASP A 115 1.02 -8.59 -0.59
CA ASP A 115 1.55 -8.58 -1.95
C ASP A 115 2.12 -7.20 -2.33
N LEU A 116 1.53 -6.09 -1.86
CA LEU A 116 2.11 -4.74 -1.98
C LEU A 116 3.49 -4.66 -1.32
N ASN A 117 3.64 -5.23 -0.11
CA ASN A 117 4.94 -5.30 0.58
C ASN A 117 5.95 -6.18 -0.17
N THR A 118 5.48 -7.23 -0.85
CA THR A 118 6.33 -8.08 -1.69
C THR A 118 6.82 -7.32 -2.93
N VAL A 119 5.95 -6.54 -3.57
CA VAL A 119 6.31 -5.64 -4.68
C VAL A 119 7.32 -4.60 -4.21
N ASP A 120 7.09 -3.92 -3.07
CA ASP A 120 8.03 -2.95 -2.50
C ASP A 120 9.43 -3.55 -2.30
N THR A 121 9.49 -4.75 -1.73
CA THR A 121 10.73 -5.47 -1.47
C THR A 121 11.45 -5.84 -2.77
N ALA A 122 10.73 -6.35 -3.77
CA ALA A 122 11.29 -6.73 -5.07
C ALA A 122 11.83 -5.52 -5.83
N ILE A 123 11.09 -4.40 -5.83
CA ILE A 123 11.53 -3.12 -6.43
C ILE A 123 12.79 -2.61 -5.72
N ALA A 124 12.81 -2.57 -4.39
CA ALA A 124 13.95 -2.11 -3.61
C ALA A 124 15.21 -2.96 -3.89
N ALA A 125 15.05 -4.27 -3.99
CA ALA A 125 16.14 -5.18 -4.36
C ALA A 125 16.64 -4.91 -5.79
N GLY A 126 15.75 -4.67 -6.74
CA GLY A 126 16.10 -4.33 -8.14
C GLY A 126 16.90 -3.03 -8.24
N ILE A 127 16.46 -1.98 -7.55
CA ILE A 127 17.17 -0.69 -7.50
C ILE A 127 18.56 -0.86 -6.86
N SER A 128 18.63 -1.56 -5.73
CA SER A 128 19.90 -1.80 -5.01
C SER A 128 20.86 -2.66 -5.86
N GLY A 129 20.37 -3.72 -6.48
CA GLY A 129 21.16 -4.61 -7.34
C GLY A 129 21.63 -3.93 -8.64
N GLY A 130 20.86 -2.95 -9.12
CA GLY A 130 21.23 -2.10 -10.25
C GLY A 130 22.41 -1.18 -9.92
N GLY A 131 22.37 -0.53 -8.76
CA GLY A 131 23.44 0.32 -8.26
C GLY A 131 24.04 1.24 -9.33
N SER A 132 25.37 1.21 -9.48
CA SER A 132 26.09 2.02 -10.48
C SER A 132 25.85 1.63 -11.95
N LYS A 133 25.12 0.53 -12.20
CA LYS A 133 24.76 0.11 -13.58
C LYS A 133 23.60 0.92 -14.13
N LEU A 134 22.74 1.45 -13.27
CA LEU A 134 21.63 2.32 -13.65
C LEU A 134 22.13 3.76 -13.88
N SER A 135 21.59 4.42 -14.91
CA SER A 135 21.82 5.86 -15.04
C SER A 135 21.20 6.60 -13.86
N SER A 136 21.75 7.77 -13.51
CA SER A 136 21.23 8.59 -12.39
C SER A 136 19.75 8.96 -12.57
N ALA A 137 19.29 9.21 -13.80
CA ALA A 137 17.91 9.50 -14.10
C ALA A 137 17.01 8.28 -13.76
N VAL A 138 17.34 7.10 -14.31
CA VAL A 138 16.59 5.86 -14.05
C VAL A 138 16.56 5.54 -12.55
N GLN A 139 17.68 5.74 -11.85
CA GLN A 139 17.74 5.50 -10.41
C GLN A 139 16.81 6.46 -9.64
N THR A 140 16.78 7.74 -10.03
CA THR A 140 15.89 8.73 -9.42
C THR A 140 14.42 8.39 -9.65
N ASP A 141 14.05 8.05 -10.89
CA ASP A 141 12.68 7.71 -11.25
C ASP A 141 12.20 6.43 -10.53
N ALA A 142 13.03 5.40 -10.48
CA ALA A 142 12.74 4.17 -9.76
C ALA A 142 12.61 4.39 -8.25
N GLN A 143 13.44 5.25 -7.65
CA GLN A 143 13.34 5.65 -6.24
C GLN A 143 12.08 6.45 -5.97
N THR A 144 11.63 7.29 -6.90
CA THR A 144 10.37 8.03 -6.80
C THR A 144 9.18 7.08 -6.78
N ALA A 145 9.13 6.11 -7.70
CA ALA A 145 8.09 5.09 -7.72
C ALA A 145 8.09 4.25 -6.42
N LEU A 146 9.26 3.84 -5.93
CA LEU A 146 9.38 3.12 -4.66
C LEU A 146 8.89 3.95 -3.47
N SER A 147 9.23 5.25 -3.42
CA SER A 147 8.78 6.15 -2.35
C SER A 147 7.27 6.36 -2.38
N ALA A 148 6.68 6.48 -3.56
CA ALA A 148 5.25 6.57 -3.75
C ALA A 148 4.55 5.30 -3.26
N LEU A 149 5.04 4.11 -3.65
CA LEU A 149 4.50 2.82 -3.20
C LEU A 149 4.57 2.69 -1.66
N LYS A 150 5.70 3.04 -1.04
CA LYS A 150 5.84 3.03 0.43
C LYS A 150 4.84 3.95 1.12
N THR A 151 4.55 5.10 0.54
CA THR A 151 3.52 6.01 1.06
C THR A 151 2.14 5.36 1.01
N ILE A 152 1.77 4.73 -0.10
CA ILE A 152 0.49 4.01 -0.25
C ILE A 152 0.39 2.88 0.77
N ILE A 153 1.43 2.06 0.93
CA ILE A 153 1.46 0.98 1.92
C ILE A 153 1.27 1.54 3.34
N SER A 154 1.99 2.60 3.70
CA SER A 154 1.88 3.22 5.03
C SER A 154 0.49 3.79 5.30
N VAL A 155 -0.14 4.41 4.31
CA VAL A 155 -1.52 4.90 4.42
C VAL A 155 -2.47 3.72 4.60
N PHE A 156 -2.32 2.66 3.80
CA PHE A 156 -3.17 1.48 3.88
C PHE A 156 -3.05 0.78 5.24
N GLU A 157 -1.82 0.55 5.74
CA GLU A 157 -1.57 0.00 7.08
C GLU A 157 -2.21 0.86 8.18
N GLY A 158 -2.08 2.19 8.06
CA GLY A 158 -2.70 3.13 8.99
C GLY A 158 -4.22 3.04 9.03
N LEU A 159 -4.85 2.82 7.87
CA LEU A 159 -6.31 2.71 7.76
C LEU A 159 -6.86 1.46 8.45
N ILE A 160 -6.18 0.33 8.35
CA ILE A 160 -6.62 -0.93 8.95
C ILE A 160 -6.10 -1.14 10.38
N GLY A 161 -5.41 -0.12 10.94
CA GLY A 161 -4.91 -0.17 12.30
C GLY A 161 -3.76 -1.16 12.51
N VAL A 162 -3.17 -1.69 11.47
CA VAL A 162 -1.95 -2.52 11.50
C VAL A 162 -0.74 -1.60 11.63
N SER A 163 -0.72 -0.79 12.67
CA SER A 163 0.47 -0.03 13.05
C SER A 163 1.42 -0.95 13.82
N GLY A 164 1.97 -1.95 13.14
CA GLY A 164 3.13 -2.69 13.63
C GLY A 164 4.36 -1.84 13.39
N ALA A 165 4.94 -1.28 14.44
CA ALA A 165 6.36 -0.98 14.70
C ALA A 165 7.33 -0.66 13.54
N ARG A 166 6.88 -0.33 12.35
CA ARG A 166 7.69 0.47 11.43
C ARG A 166 7.58 1.90 11.97
N ALA A 167 8.67 2.37 12.58
CA ALA A 167 8.85 3.78 12.86
C ALA A 167 8.34 4.53 11.61
N ALA A 168 7.29 5.31 11.80
CA ALA A 168 6.69 6.07 10.71
C ALA A 168 7.80 6.94 10.11
N THR A 169 8.41 6.46 9.04
CA THR A 169 9.17 7.32 8.16
C THR A 169 8.11 8.28 7.67
N ILE A 170 8.21 9.54 8.08
CA ILE A 170 7.26 10.58 7.67
C ILE A 170 7.20 10.48 6.14
N PRO A 171 6.03 10.19 5.54
CA PRO A 171 5.95 10.06 4.10
C PRO A 171 6.48 11.34 3.46
N THR A 172 7.42 11.22 2.53
CA THR A 172 7.99 12.38 1.82
C THR A 172 6.99 13.02 0.87
N MET A 173 5.84 12.34 0.65
CA MET A 173 4.75 12.82 -0.19
C MET A 173 3.38 12.45 0.42
N THR A 174 2.33 13.17 0.01
CA THR A 174 0.95 12.85 0.41
C THR A 174 0.42 11.64 -0.38
N GLU A 175 -0.68 11.01 0.11
CA GLU A 175 -1.38 9.94 -0.62
C GLU A 175 -1.73 10.35 -2.06
N ALA A 176 -2.29 11.55 -2.23
CA ALA A 176 -2.66 12.05 -3.57
C ALA A 176 -1.46 12.23 -4.50
N GLN A 177 -0.33 12.70 -3.96
CA GLN A 177 0.92 12.81 -4.72
C GLN A 177 1.48 11.43 -5.07
N ALA A 178 1.39 10.46 -4.15
CA ALA A 178 1.86 9.10 -4.38
C ALA A 178 1.01 8.40 -5.46
N LEU A 179 -0.32 8.53 -5.41
CA LEU A 179 -1.20 7.97 -6.44
C LEU A 179 -1.01 8.65 -7.81
N ALA A 180 -0.67 9.93 -7.84
CA ALA A 180 -0.40 10.65 -9.09
C ALA A 180 0.98 10.34 -9.69
N ALA A 181 1.91 9.81 -8.89
CA ALA A 181 3.27 9.43 -9.33
C ALA A 181 3.35 8.00 -9.86
N LEU A 182 2.30 7.20 -9.67
CA LEU A 182 2.17 5.79 -10.09
C LEU A 182 1.06 5.59 -11.11
#